data_7d210742987a20df4581a5f73d0a95be
#
_entry.id   7d210742987a20df4581a5f73d0a95be
#
_cell.length_a   1.000
_cell.length_b   1.000
_cell.length_c   1.000
_cell.angle_alpha   90.00
_cell.angle_beta   90.00
_cell.angle_gamma   90.00
#
_symmetry.space_group_name_H-M   'P 1'
#
loop_
_entity.id
_entity.type
_entity.pdbx_description
1 polymer ?
#
loop_
_entity_poly.entity_id
_entity_poly.type
_entity_poly.pdbx_seq_one_letter_code
_entity_poly.pdbx_strand_id
1 'polypeptide(L)' 'MYTVTVRWGELTKTHKAWTLASAKQWMYTYPNKDVFASVTDIFGRRVAVRYYR' A
#
# COMPACT_ATOMS: atom_id res chain seq x y z
N MET A 1 12.30 -4.30 -5.18
CA MET A 1 10.92 -4.06 -5.58
C MET A 1 10.02 -4.10 -4.36
N TYR A 2 9.03 -3.26 -4.32
CA TYR A 2 8.09 -3.17 -3.21
C TYR A 2 6.70 -3.59 -3.66
N THR A 3 5.94 -4.19 -2.78
CA THR A 3 4.56 -4.57 -3.04
C THR A 3 3.65 -3.70 -2.17
N VAL A 4 2.73 -3.00 -2.82
CA VAL A 4 1.73 -2.18 -2.14
C VAL A 4 0.42 -2.94 -2.14
N THR A 5 -0.12 -3.19 -0.96
CA THR A 5 -1.41 -3.85 -0.81
C THR A 5 -2.40 -2.83 -0.26
N VAL A 6 -3.50 -2.62 -0.96
CA VAL A 6 -4.55 -1.69 -0.56
C VAL A 6 -5.82 -2.47 -0.33
N ARG A 7 -6.37 -2.35 0.86
CA ARG A 7 -7.67 -2.96 1.20
C ARG A 7 -8.68 -1.85 1.39
N TRP A 8 -9.76 -1.95 0.65
CA TRP A 8 -10.82 -0.96 0.67
C TRP A 8 -12.15 -1.70 0.73
N GLY A 9 -12.77 -1.71 1.92
CA GLY A 9 -13.95 -2.51 2.13
C GLY A 9 -13.65 -3.98 1.92
N GLU A 10 -14.34 -4.62 0.99
CA GLU A 10 -14.11 -6.01 0.63
C GLU A 10 -13.11 -6.16 -0.52
N LEU A 11 -12.70 -5.04 -1.11
CA LEU A 11 -11.77 -5.06 -2.24
C LEU A 11 -10.32 -5.04 -1.74
N THR A 12 -9.50 -5.82 -2.42
CA THR A 12 -8.07 -5.82 -2.17
C THR A 12 -7.36 -5.65 -3.51
N LYS A 13 -6.48 -4.65 -3.58
CA LYS A 13 -5.68 -4.41 -4.78
C LYS A 13 -4.21 -4.43 -4.42
N THR A 14 -3.41 -4.95 -5.33
CA THR A 14 -1.97 -5.05 -5.14
C THR A 14 -1.27 -4.35 -6.29
N HIS A 15 -0.29 -3.52 -5.96
CA HIS A 15 0.55 -2.83 -6.94
C HIS A 15 2.00 -3.12 -6.63
N LYS A 16 2.84 -3.09 -7.64
CA LYS A 16 4.28 -3.25 -7.47
C LYS A 16 4.97 -1.96 -7.85
N ALA A 17 6.00 -1.61 -7.09
CA ALA A 17 6.76 -0.39 -7.31
C ALA A 17 8.25 -0.68 -7.16
N TRP A 18 9.06 0.00 -7.96
CA TRP A 18 10.51 -0.21 -7.94
C TRP A 18 11.18 0.51 -6.79
N THR A 19 10.61 1.64 -6.33
CA THR A 19 11.19 2.44 -5.26
C THR A 19 10.18 2.63 -4.16
N LEU A 20 10.69 2.95 -2.96
CA LEU A 20 9.82 3.23 -1.82
C LEU A 20 8.98 4.48 -2.07
N ALA A 21 9.54 5.49 -2.75
CA ALA A 21 8.80 6.70 -3.06
C ALA A 21 7.58 6.40 -3.95
N SER A 22 7.77 5.57 -4.99
CA SER A 22 6.67 5.16 -5.85
C SER A 22 5.63 4.34 -5.08
N ALA A 23 6.09 3.45 -4.20
CA ALA A 23 5.19 2.66 -3.37
C ALA A 23 4.34 3.57 -2.47
N LYS A 24 4.95 4.58 -1.86
CA LYS A 24 4.21 5.53 -1.03
C LYS A 24 3.19 6.32 -1.84
N GLN A 25 3.51 6.67 -3.08
CA GLN A 25 2.54 7.35 -3.95
C GLN A 25 1.30 6.50 -4.15
N TRP A 26 1.46 5.19 -4.32
CA TRP A 26 0.31 4.30 -4.43
C TRP A 26 -0.54 4.30 -3.16
N MET A 27 0.10 4.39 -1.99
CA MET A 27 -0.64 4.48 -0.74
C MET A 27 -1.51 5.74 -0.67
N TYR A 28 -1.04 6.85 -1.24
CA TYR A 28 -1.76 8.13 -1.21
C TYR A 28 -2.76 8.28 -2.35
N THR A 29 -2.81 7.34 -3.29
CA THR A 29 -3.73 7.39 -4.41
C THR A 29 -5.19 7.12 -3.99
N TYR A 30 -5.38 6.46 -2.88
CA TYR A 30 -6.70 6.07 -2.39
C TYR A 30 -7.07 6.88 -1.15
N PRO A 31 -7.70 8.05 -1.31
CA PRO A 31 -7.99 8.92 -0.16
C PRO A 31 -9.28 8.59 0.59
N ASN A 32 -9.95 7.51 0.26
CA ASN A 32 -11.23 7.17 0.83
C ASN A 32 -11.12 6.71 2.27
N LYS A 33 -12.24 6.82 3.00
CA LYS A 33 -12.32 6.31 4.36
C LYS A 33 -12.23 4.78 4.36
N ASP A 34 -11.77 4.22 5.47
CA ASP A 34 -11.67 2.78 5.67
C ASP A 34 -10.70 2.10 4.71
N VAL A 35 -9.70 2.84 4.25
CA VAL A 35 -8.64 2.29 3.41
C VAL A 35 -7.45 1.90 4.28
N PHE A 36 -7.00 0.67 4.11
CA PHE A 36 -5.77 0.19 4.73
C PHE A 36 -4.77 -0.09 3.62
N ALA A 37 -3.64 0.59 3.66
CA ALA A 37 -2.57 0.41 2.68
C ALA A 37 -1.29 0.04 3.39
N SER A 38 -0.58 -0.93 2.86
CA SER A 38 0.70 -1.35 3.40
C SER A 38 1.69 -1.61 2.27
N VAL A 39 2.96 -1.39 2.57
CA VAL A 39 4.05 -1.66 1.64
C VAL A 39 4.95 -2.72 2.26
N THR A 40 5.21 -3.77 1.51
CA THR A 40 6.15 -4.82 1.88
C THR A 40 7.32 -4.84 0.91
N ASP A 41 8.50 -5.19 1.43
CA ASP A 41 9.69 -5.34 0.59
C ASP A 41 9.74 -6.76 -0.03
N ILE A 42 10.84 -7.05 -0.73
CA ILE A 42 11.00 -8.34 -1.39
C ILE A 42 11.15 -9.49 -0.38
N PHE A 43 11.47 -9.18 0.86
CA PHE A 43 11.62 -10.18 1.92
C PHE A 43 10.32 -10.38 2.70
N GLY A 44 9.25 -9.71 2.29
CA GLY A 44 7.96 -9.81 2.98
C GLY A 44 7.86 -8.95 4.23
N ARG A 45 8.82 -8.08 4.48
CA ARG A 45 8.79 -7.18 5.63
C ARG A 45 7.93 -5.97 5.34
N ARG A 46 7.09 -5.60 6.30
CA ARG A 46 6.26 -4.41 6.18
C ARG A 46 7.13 -3.18 6.46
N VAL A 47 7.29 -2.33 5.45
CA VAL A 47 8.14 -1.14 5.57
C VAL A 47 7.35 0.15 5.71
N ALA A 48 6.06 0.14 5.38
CA ALA A 48 5.19 1.30 5.57
C ALA A 48 3.75 0.83 5.68
N VAL A 49 2.97 1.55 6.48
CA VAL A 49 1.55 1.27 6.68
C VAL A 49 0.82 2.60 6.75
N ARG A 50 -0.35 2.65 6.12
CA ARG A 50 -1.24 3.80 6.22
C ARG A 50 -2.66 3.31 6.42
N TYR A 51 -3.31 3.88 7.41
CA TYR A 51 -4.69 3.54 7.73
C TYR A 51 -5.54 4.81 7.75
N TYR A 52 -6.60 4.80 6.99
CA TYR A 52 -7.61 5.86 6.98
C TYR A 52 -8.88 5.37 7.63
N ARG A 53 -9.34 6.13 8.56
CA ARG A 53 -10.66 5.92 9.14
C ARG A 53 -11.69 6.81 8.49
#